data_954f8814deb3d139e65e31ca838e745a
#
_entry.id   954f8814deb3d139e65e31ca838e745a
#
_cell.length_a   1.000
_cell.length_b   1.000
_cell.length_c   1.000
_cell.angle_alpha   90.00
_cell.angle_beta   90.00
_cell.angle_gamma   90.00
#
_symmetry.space_group_name_H-M   'P 1'
#
loop_
_entity.id
_entity.type
_entity.pdbx_description
1 polymer ?
#
loop_
_entity_poly.entity_id
_entity_poly.type
_entity_poly.pdbx_seq_one_letter_code
_entity_poly.pdbx_strand_id
1 'polypeptide(L)'
;PNIVGDLMLFKNEKRVFSTAKLHPGNGNSGLLVSEVKKQMKDNSNKDTAFAVIDGSPGIGCPVIASLSAVDMVLIVAEPSLSGFSDMERIIKTARNFETDIMLCVNKYDINAGITEQIKQMCEKEDILFAGCIPYDSSAIDAINKNKPFTH
;
A
#
# COMPACT_ATOMS: atom_id res chain seq x y z
N PRO A 1 -0.95 -21.81 -21.96
CA PRO A 1 -0.78 -20.64 -21.11
C PRO A 1 -0.93 -21.07 -19.66
N ASN A 2 0.10 -20.84 -18.83
CA ASN A 2 -0.01 -21.14 -17.40
C ASN A 2 -0.93 -20.08 -16.76
N ILE A 3 -2.01 -20.52 -16.14
CA ILE A 3 -2.89 -19.65 -15.36
C ILE A 3 -2.15 -19.29 -14.07
N VAL A 4 -1.85 -18.01 -13.92
CA VAL A 4 -1.04 -17.49 -12.80
C VAL A 4 -1.88 -17.31 -11.53
N GLY A 5 -3.15 -17.01 -11.69
CA GLY A 5 -4.08 -16.75 -10.58
C GLY A 5 -5.49 -16.45 -11.08
N ASP A 6 -6.40 -16.28 -10.15
CA ASP A 6 -7.80 -15.96 -10.41
C ASP A 6 -8.07 -14.47 -10.12
N LEU A 7 -8.61 -13.76 -11.11
CA LEU A 7 -9.10 -12.38 -10.94
C LEU A 7 -10.53 -12.40 -10.42
N MET A 8 -10.82 -11.54 -9.47
CA MET A 8 -12.16 -11.37 -8.89
C MET A 8 -12.57 -9.91 -8.97
N LEU A 9 -13.79 -9.64 -9.43
CA LEU A 9 -14.39 -8.32 -9.55
C LEU A 9 -15.69 -8.26 -8.79
N PHE A 10 -15.80 -7.28 -7.92
CA PHE A 10 -17.03 -6.96 -7.19
C PHE A 10 -17.43 -5.52 -7.54
N LYS A 11 -18.64 -5.30 -7.94
CA LYS A 11 -19.14 -4.00 -8.36
C LYS A 11 -20.54 -3.71 -7.82
N ASN A 12 -20.75 -2.48 -7.39
CA ASN A 12 -22.07 -1.91 -7.15
C ASN A 12 -22.18 -0.54 -7.86
N GLU A 13 -23.26 0.18 -7.67
CA GLU A 13 -23.50 1.49 -8.31
C GLU A 13 -22.41 2.54 -8.01
N LYS A 14 -21.73 2.45 -6.86
CA LYS A 14 -20.81 3.49 -6.36
C LYS A 14 -19.36 3.03 -6.28
N ARG A 15 -19.09 1.73 -6.26
CA ARG A 15 -17.75 1.19 -5.95
C ARG A 15 -17.40 0.01 -6.84
N VAL A 16 -16.14 -0.05 -7.22
CA VAL A 16 -15.53 -1.22 -7.86
C VAL A 16 -14.43 -1.74 -6.94
N PHE A 17 -14.43 -3.03 -6.68
CA PHE A 17 -13.38 -3.71 -5.96
C PHE A 17 -12.81 -4.82 -6.84
N SER A 18 -11.55 -4.71 -7.21
CA SER A 18 -10.81 -5.68 -8.00
C SER A 18 -9.74 -6.31 -7.13
N THR A 19 -9.64 -7.61 -7.14
CA THR A 19 -8.62 -8.37 -6.41
C THR A 19 -8.23 -9.62 -7.17
N ALA A 20 -7.18 -10.31 -6.71
CA ALA A 20 -6.77 -11.57 -7.30
C ALA A 20 -6.19 -12.52 -6.25
N LYS A 21 -6.27 -13.81 -6.56
CA LYS A 21 -5.62 -14.87 -5.79
C LYS A 21 -4.55 -15.53 -6.65
N LEU A 22 -3.30 -15.40 -6.25
CA LEU A 22 -2.16 -16.05 -6.90
C LEU A 22 -2.22 -17.57 -6.64
N HIS A 23 -1.99 -18.37 -7.68
CA HIS A 23 -1.85 -19.81 -7.52
C HIS A 23 -0.47 -20.16 -6.96
N PRO A 24 -0.37 -21.14 -6.04
CA PRO A 24 0.90 -21.57 -5.47
C PRO A 24 1.92 -21.97 -6.54
N GLY A 25 3.17 -21.57 -6.35
CA GLY A 25 4.27 -21.91 -7.27
C GLY A 25 4.40 -21.03 -8.52
N ASN A 26 3.54 -20.04 -8.72
CA ASN A 26 3.66 -19.10 -9.83
C ASN A 26 4.40 -17.83 -9.41
N GLY A 27 5.49 -17.50 -10.13
CA GLY A 27 6.37 -16.37 -9.84
C GLY A 27 5.94 -15.01 -10.43
N ASN A 28 4.79 -14.90 -11.09
CA ASN A 28 4.37 -13.70 -11.84
C ASN A 28 3.42 -12.78 -11.04
N SER A 29 3.71 -12.54 -9.77
CA SER A 29 2.88 -11.69 -8.90
C SER A 29 2.75 -10.24 -9.38
N GLY A 30 3.80 -9.68 -9.99
CA GLY A 30 3.74 -8.32 -10.57
C GLY A 30 2.77 -8.21 -11.74
N LEU A 31 2.72 -9.22 -12.62
CA LEU A 31 1.74 -9.27 -13.72
C LEU A 31 0.31 -9.32 -13.16
N LEU A 32 0.09 -10.12 -12.11
CA LEU A 32 -1.23 -10.24 -11.49
C LEU A 32 -1.70 -8.89 -10.90
N VAL A 33 -0.82 -8.14 -10.25
CA VAL A 33 -1.12 -6.77 -9.74
C VAL A 33 -1.51 -5.85 -10.91
N SER A 34 -0.79 -5.90 -12.02
CA SER A 34 -1.10 -5.09 -13.21
C SER A 34 -2.48 -5.43 -13.79
N GLU A 35 -2.85 -6.71 -13.84
CA GLU A 35 -4.16 -7.15 -14.29
C GLU A 35 -5.29 -6.72 -13.34
N VAL A 36 -5.08 -6.76 -12.02
CA VAL A 36 -6.03 -6.24 -11.00
C VAL A 36 -6.26 -4.75 -11.21
N LYS A 37 -5.20 -3.96 -11.41
CA LYS A 37 -5.30 -2.52 -11.67
C LYS A 37 -6.05 -2.22 -12.97
N LYS A 38 -5.73 -2.96 -14.04
CA LYS A 38 -6.40 -2.84 -15.32
C LYS A 38 -7.90 -3.17 -15.19
N GLN A 39 -8.24 -4.30 -14.57
CA GLN A 39 -9.62 -4.71 -14.33
C GLN A 39 -10.41 -3.64 -13.55
N MET A 40 -9.80 -3.06 -12.50
CA MET A 40 -10.39 -1.96 -11.74
C MET A 40 -10.66 -0.76 -12.65
N LYS A 41 -9.65 -0.32 -13.42
CA LYS A 41 -9.76 0.84 -14.31
C LYS A 41 -10.84 0.65 -15.39
N ASP A 42 -10.86 -0.51 -16.04
CA ASP A 42 -11.80 -0.82 -17.13
C ASP A 42 -13.26 -0.90 -16.64
N ASN A 43 -13.47 -1.17 -15.35
CA ASN A 43 -14.80 -1.29 -14.74
C ASN A 43 -15.20 -0.08 -13.88
N SER A 44 -14.32 0.89 -13.70
CA SER A 44 -14.61 2.11 -12.96
C SER A 44 -15.48 3.06 -13.77
N ASN A 45 -16.31 3.86 -13.09
CA ASN A 45 -17.12 4.89 -13.73
C ASN A 45 -16.23 6.09 -14.13
N LYS A 46 -16.65 6.84 -15.13
CA LYS A 46 -15.93 8.05 -15.59
C LYS A 46 -15.82 9.12 -14.50
N ASP A 47 -16.77 9.16 -13.58
CA ASP A 47 -16.84 10.10 -12.46
C ASP A 47 -16.16 9.57 -11.18
N THR A 48 -15.35 8.52 -11.27
CA THR A 48 -14.62 7.97 -10.14
C THR A 48 -13.63 9.00 -9.62
N ALA A 49 -13.84 9.47 -8.38
CA ALA A 49 -13.04 10.54 -7.78
C ALA A 49 -11.62 10.08 -7.42
N PHE A 50 -11.46 8.86 -6.92
CA PHE A 50 -10.15 8.29 -6.60
C PHE A 50 -10.19 6.76 -6.57
N ALA A 51 -9.02 6.14 -6.67
CA ALA A 51 -8.80 4.71 -6.50
C ALA A 51 -7.74 4.46 -5.43
N VAL A 52 -7.95 3.46 -4.59
CA VAL A 52 -6.98 3.02 -3.58
C VAL A 52 -6.44 1.66 -3.99
N ILE A 53 -5.11 1.55 -4.04
CA ILE A 53 -4.39 0.32 -4.35
C ILE A 53 -3.69 -0.15 -3.08
N ASP A 54 -4.08 -1.31 -2.56
CA ASP A 54 -3.38 -1.95 -1.45
C ASP A 54 -2.09 -2.59 -1.98
N GLY A 55 -0.96 -1.97 -1.65
CA GLY A 55 0.36 -2.38 -2.11
C GLY A 55 0.90 -3.56 -1.29
N SER A 56 1.54 -4.50 -1.97
CA SER A 56 2.27 -5.58 -1.29
C SER A 56 3.42 -5.04 -0.46
N PRO A 57 3.78 -5.68 0.66
CA PRO A 57 4.97 -5.32 1.42
C PRO A 57 6.26 -5.65 0.65
N GLY A 58 7.36 -4.98 1.01
CA GLY A 58 8.69 -5.24 0.44
C GLY A 58 9.02 -4.33 -0.75
N ILE A 59 9.94 -4.79 -1.61
CA ILE A 59 10.49 -4.03 -2.75
C ILE A 59 10.48 -4.81 -4.07
N GLY A 60 9.78 -5.92 -4.13
CA GLY A 60 9.74 -6.81 -5.29
C GLY A 60 8.83 -6.33 -6.43
N CYS A 61 8.73 -7.15 -7.49
CA CYS A 61 7.90 -6.86 -8.66
C CYS A 61 6.44 -6.46 -8.35
N PRO A 62 5.75 -7.03 -7.36
CA PRO A 62 4.39 -6.60 -7.02
C PRO A 62 4.33 -5.17 -6.52
N VAL A 63 5.33 -4.73 -5.73
CA VAL A 63 5.42 -3.33 -5.24
C VAL A 63 5.63 -2.39 -6.42
N ILE A 64 6.57 -2.71 -7.31
CA ILE A 64 6.82 -1.92 -8.53
C ILE A 64 5.54 -1.80 -9.38
N ALA A 65 4.82 -2.91 -9.56
CA ALA A 65 3.56 -2.92 -10.29
C ALA A 65 2.46 -2.08 -9.58
N SER A 66 2.44 -2.06 -8.24
CA SER A 66 1.52 -1.21 -7.46
C SER A 66 1.85 0.28 -7.63
N LEU A 67 3.12 0.66 -7.62
CA LEU A 67 3.60 2.03 -7.75
C LEU A 67 3.46 2.61 -9.16
N SER A 68 3.41 1.77 -10.18
CA SER A 68 3.34 2.25 -11.56
C SER A 68 2.01 2.95 -11.86
N ALA A 69 2.05 4.12 -12.52
CA ALA A 69 0.86 4.88 -12.95
C ALA A 69 -0.14 5.14 -11.80
N VAL A 70 0.36 5.58 -10.66
CA VAL A 70 -0.41 6.16 -9.57
C VAL A 70 -0.01 7.62 -9.39
N ASP A 71 -0.94 8.46 -8.95
CA ASP A 71 -0.69 9.88 -8.76
C ASP A 71 0.06 10.12 -7.43
N MET A 72 -0.19 9.27 -6.42
CA MET A 72 0.38 9.42 -5.08
C MET A 72 0.64 8.07 -4.44
N VAL A 73 1.71 8.00 -3.64
CA VAL A 73 2.07 6.84 -2.81
C VAL A 73 2.04 7.23 -1.35
N LEU A 74 1.19 6.58 -0.56
CA LEU A 74 1.23 6.67 0.90
C LEU A 74 2.06 5.51 1.44
N ILE A 75 3.24 5.81 1.99
CA ILE A 75 4.09 4.84 2.68
C ILE A 75 3.67 4.78 4.13
N VAL A 76 3.30 3.59 4.61
CA VAL A 76 2.97 3.34 6.02
C VAL A 76 4.13 2.57 6.65
N ALA A 77 4.90 3.24 7.49
CA ALA A 77 6.09 2.67 8.14
C ALA A 77 5.81 2.32 9.61
N GLU A 78 6.43 1.26 10.12
CA GLU A 78 6.50 1.01 11.56
C GLU A 78 7.85 1.51 12.10
N PRO A 79 7.90 2.06 13.34
CA PRO A 79 9.12 2.65 13.91
C PRO A 79 10.06 1.57 14.46
N SER A 80 10.65 0.80 13.56
CA SER A 80 11.69 -0.21 13.80
C SER A 80 12.88 0.01 12.88
N LEU A 81 14.05 -0.55 13.21
CA LEU A 81 15.23 -0.43 12.35
C LEU A 81 15.00 -1.06 10.96
N SER A 82 14.32 -2.20 10.90
CA SER A 82 13.94 -2.82 9.63
C SER A 82 12.91 -2.00 8.87
N GLY A 83 11.86 -1.50 9.56
CA GLY A 83 10.84 -0.65 8.96
C GLY A 83 11.41 0.64 8.38
N PHE A 84 12.37 1.26 9.06
CA PHE A 84 13.09 2.44 8.57
C PHE A 84 13.88 2.13 7.29
N SER A 85 14.64 1.04 7.28
CA SER A 85 15.41 0.63 6.09
C SER A 85 14.52 0.28 4.90
N ASP A 86 13.42 -0.42 5.13
CA ASP A 86 12.47 -0.78 4.06
C ASP A 86 11.75 0.46 3.52
N MET A 87 11.38 1.40 4.39
CA MET A 87 10.83 2.70 4.01
C MET A 87 11.77 3.47 3.07
N GLU A 88 13.06 3.59 3.40
CA GLU A 88 14.04 4.26 2.54
C GLU A 88 14.14 3.61 1.15
N ARG A 89 14.07 2.27 1.08
CA ARG A 89 14.09 1.54 -0.20
C ARG A 89 12.85 1.81 -1.03
N ILE A 90 11.67 1.86 -0.40
CA ILE A 90 10.40 2.16 -1.09
C ILE A 90 10.43 3.60 -1.59
N ILE A 91 10.90 4.57 -0.80
CA ILE A 91 11.05 5.97 -1.22
C ILE A 91 11.92 6.07 -2.47
N LYS A 92 13.10 5.44 -2.46
CA LYS A 92 14.00 5.41 -3.63
C LYS A 92 13.32 4.80 -4.86
N THR A 93 12.53 3.75 -4.67
CA THR A 93 11.79 3.09 -5.76
C THR A 93 10.67 3.99 -6.28
N ALA A 94 9.87 4.60 -5.39
CA ALA A 94 8.77 5.48 -5.76
C ALA A 94 9.23 6.72 -6.55
N ARG A 95 10.36 7.29 -6.19
CA ARG A 95 10.98 8.43 -6.92
C ARG A 95 11.27 8.13 -8.40
N ASN A 96 11.51 6.87 -8.77
CA ASN A 96 11.71 6.49 -10.18
C ASN A 96 10.40 6.57 -11.01
N PHE A 97 9.26 6.72 -10.36
CA PHE A 97 7.94 6.80 -11.02
C PHE A 97 7.38 8.23 -11.07
N GLU A 98 8.16 9.24 -10.62
CA GLU A 98 7.73 10.65 -10.59
C GLU A 98 6.40 10.85 -9.85
N THR A 99 6.17 10.06 -8.78
CA THR A 99 4.93 10.01 -8.01
C THR A 99 5.08 10.84 -6.74
N ASP A 100 4.05 11.56 -6.34
CA ASP A 100 4.02 12.23 -5.04
C ASP A 100 4.10 11.23 -3.90
N ILE A 101 4.95 11.51 -2.91
CA ILE A 101 5.18 10.59 -1.78
C ILE A 101 4.66 11.25 -0.50
N MET A 102 3.82 10.50 0.21
CA MET A 102 3.41 10.81 1.57
C MET A 102 3.86 9.69 2.52
N LEU A 103 4.10 10.03 3.77
CA LEU A 103 4.52 9.07 4.78
C LEU A 103 3.68 9.17 6.06
N CYS A 104 3.24 8.01 6.56
CA CYS A 104 2.56 7.85 7.83
C CYS A 104 3.32 6.86 8.71
N VAL A 105 3.42 7.13 10.02
CA VAL A 105 4.01 6.17 10.97
C VAL A 105 2.90 5.47 11.73
N ASN A 106 2.79 4.16 11.52
CA ASN A 106 1.89 3.29 12.27
C ASN A 106 2.55 2.82 13.55
N LYS A 107 1.77 2.72 14.65
CA LYS A 107 2.25 2.33 15.97
C LYS A 107 3.39 3.23 16.45
N TYR A 108 3.26 4.53 16.25
CA TYR A 108 4.33 5.52 16.48
C TYR A 108 4.86 5.51 17.92
N ASP A 109 4.02 5.12 18.85
CA ASP A 109 4.26 5.09 20.30
C ASP A 109 5.13 3.92 20.77
N ILE A 110 5.35 2.90 19.92
CA ILE A 110 6.24 1.77 20.24
C ILE A 110 7.71 2.23 20.32
N ASN A 111 8.12 3.17 19.46
CA ASN A 111 9.47 3.70 19.45
C ASN A 111 9.50 5.16 19.03
N ALA A 112 9.37 6.04 20.02
CA ALA A 112 9.36 7.49 19.79
C ALA A 112 10.65 8.02 19.14
N GLY A 113 11.81 7.41 19.45
CA GLY A 113 13.10 7.83 18.89
C GLY A 113 13.19 7.58 17.39
N ILE A 114 12.78 6.41 16.92
CA ILE A 114 12.74 6.10 15.47
C ILE A 114 11.63 6.92 14.78
N THR A 115 10.49 7.10 15.42
CA THR A 115 9.42 7.96 14.91
C THR A 115 9.94 9.39 14.63
N GLU A 116 10.70 9.94 15.55
CA GLU A 116 11.27 11.27 15.37
C GLU A 116 12.32 11.32 14.24
N GLN A 117 13.16 10.28 14.11
CA GLN A 117 14.09 10.16 12.99
C GLN A 117 13.36 10.11 11.64
N ILE A 118 12.22 9.40 11.56
CA ILE A 118 11.39 9.35 10.35
C ILE A 118 10.86 10.75 9.99
N LYS A 119 10.36 11.51 10.97
CA LYS A 119 9.89 12.89 10.75
C LYS A 119 10.98 13.81 10.23
N GLN A 120 12.14 13.78 10.86
CA GLN A 120 13.30 14.58 10.45
C GLN A 120 13.77 14.21 9.03
N MET A 121 13.72 12.92 8.70
CA MET A 121 14.00 12.47 7.33
C MET A 121 12.98 13.02 6.33
N CYS A 122 11.67 13.01 6.66
CA CYS A 122 10.65 13.59 5.80
C CYS A 122 10.91 15.07 5.51
N GLU A 123 11.25 15.86 6.54
CA GLU A 123 11.61 17.28 6.40
C GLU A 123 12.84 17.48 5.50
N LYS A 124 13.89 16.68 5.72
CA LYS A 124 15.14 16.75 4.95
C LYS A 124 14.96 16.37 3.48
N GLU A 125 14.09 15.40 3.20
CA GLU A 125 13.90 14.81 1.87
C GLU A 125 12.70 15.42 1.11
N ASP A 126 12.08 16.46 1.70
CA ASP A 126 10.85 17.13 1.17
C ASP A 126 9.71 16.14 0.89
N ILE A 127 9.47 15.23 1.87
CA ILE A 127 8.39 14.26 1.83
C ILE A 127 7.25 14.73 2.73
N LEU A 128 6.03 14.73 2.23
CA LEU A 128 4.87 15.13 3.01
C LEU A 128 4.60 14.11 4.14
N PHE A 129 4.74 14.56 5.40
CA PHE A 129 4.39 13.75 6.56
C PHE A 129 2.89 13.79 6.81
N ALA A 130 2.19 12.67 6.56
CA ALA A 130 0.74 12.55 6.66
C ALA A 130 0.23 12.44 8.11
N GLY A 131 1.07 11.93 9.03
CA GLY A 131 0.72 11.80 10.45
C GLY A 131 1.16 10.48 11.08
N CYS A 132 0.62 10.24 12.29
CA CYS A 132 0.92 9.06 13.09
C CYS A 132 -0.35 8.33 13.52
N ILE A 133 -0.30 7.01 13.58
CA ILE A 133 -1.34 6.14 14.10
C ILE A 133 -0.79 5.45 15.35
N PRO A 134 -1.46 5.53 16.52
CA PRO A 134 -1.00 4.85 17.73
C PRO A 134 -1.19 3.33 17.63
N TYR A 135 -0.50 2.60 18.47
CA TYR A 135 -0.80 1.19 18.67
C TYR A 135 -2.16 1.04 19.38
N ASP A 136 -3.02 0.18 18.84
CA ASP A 136 -4.32 -0.14 19.44
C ASP A 136 -4.57 -1.65 19.36
N SER A 137 -4.65 -2.30 20.53
CA SER A 137 -4.93 -3.72 20.61
C SER A 137 -6.33 -4.11 20.11
N SER A 138 -7.27 -3.18 20.11
CA SER A 138 -8.63 -3.42 19.59
C SER A 138 -8.66 -3.71 18.10
N ALA A 139 -7.64 -3.26 17.35
CA ALA A 139 -7.46 -3.61 15.93
C ALA A 139 -7.23 -5.12 15.76
N ILE A 140 -6.43 -5.73 16.66
CA ILE A 140 -6.17 -7.18 16.65
C ILE A 140 -7.48 -7.94 16.97
N ASP A 141 -8.22 -7.46 17.94
CA ASP A 141 -9.51 -8.06 18.32
C ASP A 141 -10.54 -8.00 17.18
N ALA A 142 -10.57 -6.89 16.44
CA ALA A 142 -11.44 -6.74 15.27
C ALA A 142 -11.07 -7.74 14.16
N ILE A 143 -9.77 -7.88 13.85
CA ILE A 143 -9.28 -8.84 12.86
C ILE A 143 -9.65 -10.28 13.27
N ASN A 144 -9.40 -10.65 14.53
CA ASN A 144 -9.71 -11.99 15.04
C ASN A 144 -11.22 -12.32 15.02
N LYS A 145 -12.07 -11.29 15.07
CA LYS A 145 -13.53 -11.41 14.98
C LYS A 145 -14.06 -11.24 13.56
N ASN A 146 -13.20 -11.11 12.55
CA ASN A 146 -13.57 -10.78 11.17
C ASN A 146 -14.49 -9.55 11.06
N LYS A 147 -14.22 -8.53 11.88
CA LYS A 147 -14.98 -7.28 11.87
C LYS A 147 -14.08 -6.15 11.35
N PRO A 148 -14.66 -5.17 10.62
CA PRO A 148 -13.91 -3.96 10.28
C PRO A 148 -13.54 -3.21 11.55
N PHE A 149 -12.33 -2.62 11.56
CA PHE A 149 -11.91 -1.68 12.59
C PHE A 149 -12.45 -0.29 12.23
N THR A 150 -13.71 -0.06 12.57
CA THR A 150 -14.37 1.24 12.44
C THR A 150 -14.93 1.64 13.80
N HIS A 151 -14.64 2.86 14.21
CA HIS A 151 -15.29 3.50 15.36
C HIS A 151 -16.67 4.00 14.99
#